data_1e7c3f920d42713f7119ac38cc855e2e
#
_entry.id   1e7c3f920d42713f7119ac38cc855e2e
#
_cell.length_a   1.000
_cell.length_b   1.000
_cell.length_c   1.000
_cell.angle_alpha   90.00
_cell.angle_beta   90.00
_cell.angle_gamma   90.00
#
_symmetry.space_group_name_H-M   'P 1'
#
loop_
_entity.id
_entity.type
_entity.pdbx_description
1 polymer ?
#
loop_
_entity_poly.entity_id
_entity_poly.type
_entity_poly.pdbx_seq_one_letter_code
_entity_poly.pdbx_strand_id
1 'polypeptide(L)'
;MKNELLKIGPFTVYGYGLMIAVGILAAYFTGERRAKKRGLPYEHVFNLVVWCVLGGFLGAKILYWITEWKSIVANPGFLGDTLTDGFVVFGGIIGGILTAYVYCRIKNLDFLRFFDTLMPSVALAQGFGRIGCLLAGCCYGKETNSAFSITFHDSGFAPNGVALIPTQIYSSILDFIHYGILLFILKKQKKDGETAAAYLIFYSAGRFVLEFFRGDLARGSVGTLSTSQFISLFTFVAGIVLLLVFSENARDGKTKRDMSA
;
A
#
# COMPACT_ATOMS: atom_id res chain seq x y z
N MET A 1 3.04 16.85 -18.05
CA MET A 1 3.99 16.63 -16.92
C MET A 1 5.07 15.70 -17.42
N LYS A 2 6.33 16.06 -17.29
CA LYS A 2 7.43 15.18 -17.69
C LYS A 2 7.65 14.15 -16.59
N ASN A 3 7.48 12.87 -16.89
CA ASN A 3 7.83 11.77 -15.98
C ASN A 3 9.35 11.69 -15.78
N GLU A 4 10.14 12.14 -16.77
CA GLU A 4 11.60 12.25 -16.70
C GLU A 4 11.98 13.56 -16.01
N LEU A 5 12.56 13.46 -14.81
CA LEU A 5 12.99 14.63 -14.03
C LEU A 5 14.43 15.03 -14.33
N LEU A 6 15.31 14.04 -14.48
CA LEU A 6 16.75 14.27 -14.69
C LEU A 6 17.34 13.11 -15.49
N LYS A 7 18.18 13.45 -16.47
CA LYS A 7 18.95 12.48 -17.24
C LYS A 7 20.44 12.68 -16.99
N ILE A 8 21.08 11.69 -16.38
CA ILE A 8 22.52 11.71 -16.07
C ILE A 8 23.19 10.58 -16.87
N GLY A 9 23.73 10.89 -18.02
CA GLY A 9 24.30 9.90 -18.94
C GLY A 9 23.26 8.85 -19.37
N PRO A 10 23.50 7.55 -19.13
CA PRO A 10 22.55 6.48 -19.47
C PRO A 10 21.39 6.35 -18.45
N PHE A 11 21.47 7.02 -17.29
CA PHE A 11 20.47 6.90 -16.23
C PHE A 11 19.43 8.02 -16.33
N THR A 12 18.16 7.63 -16.42
CA THR A 12 17.03 8.55 -16.37
C THR A 12 16.32 8.41 -15.01
N VAL A 13 16.22 9.50 -14.27
CA VAL A 13 15.46 9.56 -13.01
C VAL A 13 14.03 9.91 -13.32
N TYR A 14 13.13 8.97 -13.08
CA TYR A 14 11.69 9.15 -13.25
C TYR A 14 11.05 9.68 -11.96
N GLY A 15 10.11 10.60 -12.10
CA GLY A 15 9.39 11.19 -10.98
C GLY A 15 8.65 10.15 -10.12
N TYR A 16 8.12 9.12 -10.76
CA TYR A 16 7.48 8.00 -10.07
C TYR A 16 8.46 7.27 -9.13
N GLY A 17 9.62 6.87 -9.66
CA GLY A 17 10.64 6.18 -8.88
C GLY A 17 11.19 7.01 -7.73
N LEU A 18 11.39 8.33 -7.97
CA LEU A 18 11.84 9.25 -6.93
C LEU A 18 10.83 9.35 -5.78
N MET A 19 9.53 9.47 -6.08
CA MET A 19 8.51 9.56 -5.04
C MET A 19 8.35 8.25 -4.25
N ILE A 20 8.53 7.10 -4.90
CA ILE A 20 8.59 5.82 -4.18
C ILE A 20 9.80 5.79 -3.22
N ALA A 21 10.98 6.20 -3.66
CA ALA A 21 12.16 6.26 -2.80
C ALA A 21 11.97 7.19 -1.61
N VAL A 22 11.41 8.39 -1.84
CA VAL A 22 11.05 9.33 -0.77
C VAL A 22 10.05 8.72 0.20
N GLY A 23 9.02 8.03 -0.32
CA GLY A 23 8.02 7.34 0.49
C GLY A 23 8.63 6.26 1.38
N ILE A 24 9.52 5.43 0.84
CA ILE A 24 10.22 4.37 1.59
C ILE A 24 11.11 4.98 2.68
N LEU A 25 11.88 6.03 2.37
CA LEU A 25 12.72 6.72 3.34
C LEU A 25 11.89 7.37 4.45
N ALA A 26 10.80 8.06 4.09
CA ALA A 26 9.88 8.64 5.06
C ALA A 26 9.24 7.57 5.96
N ALA A 27 8.85 6.43 5.37
CA ALA A 27 8.32 5.28 6.10
C ALA A 27 9.35 4.70 7.09
N TYR A 28 10.59 4.53 6.64
CA TYR A 28 11.68 4.05 7.47
C TYR A 28 11.94 4.98 8.67
N PHE A 29 12.26 6.26 8.42
CA PHE A 29 12.61 7.20 9.49
C PHE A 29 11.48 7.41 10.50
N THR A 30 10.24 7.51 10.01
CA THR A 30 9.08 7.68 10.90
C THR A 30 8.75 6.39 11.64
N GLY A 31 8.93 5.23 11.03
CA GLY A 31 8.76 3.90 11.61
C GLY A 31 9.78 3.62 12.71
N GLU A 32 11.07 3.88 12.43
CA GLU A 32 12.17 3.72 13.39
C GLU A 32 11.96 4.59 14.63
N ARG A 33 11.65 5.89 14.43
CA ARG A 33 11.36 6.80 15.56
C ARG A 33 10.20 6.32 16.42
N ARG A 34 9.15 5.76 15.80
CA ARG A 34 8.01 5.21 16.55
C ARG A 34 8.36 3.91 17.26
N ALA A 35 9.10 3.01 16.61
CA ALA A 35 9.57 1.77 17.23
C ALA A 35 10.39 2.09 18.48
N LYS A 36 11.33 3.03 18.40
CA LYS A 36 12.12 3.52 19.52
C LYS A 36 11.26 4.09 20.66
N LYS A 37 10.27 4.95 20.33
CA LYS A 37 9.35 5.53 21.34
C LYS A 37 8.46 4.49 22.02
N ARG A 38 8.20 3.35 21.37
CA ARG A 38 7.39 2.25 21.91
C ARG A 38 8.22 1.17 22.62
N GLY A 39 9.53 1.38 22.75
CA GLY A 39 10.44 0.42 23.38
C GLY A 39 10.62 -0.87 22.57
N LEU A 40 10.39 -0.83 21.26
CA LEU A 40 10.66 -1.97 20.38
C LEU A 40 12.13 -1.96 19.94
N PRO A 41 12.71 -3.13 19.62
CA PRO A 41 14.06 -3.24 19.07
C PRO A 41 14.13 -2.60 17.67
N TYR A 42 14.27 -1.28 17.66
CA TYR A 42 14.19 -0.41 16.49
C TYR A 42 15.30 -0.66 15.46
N GLU A 43 16.42 -1.23 15.87
CA GLU A 43 17.54 -1.67 15.02
C GLU A 43 17.11 -2.68 13.95
N HIS A 44 16.01 -3.39 14.18
CA HIS A 44 15.44 -4.31 13.19
C HIS A 44 14.59 -3.61 12.11
N VAL A 45 14.20 -2.34 12.30
CA VAL A 45 13.27 -1.65 11.36
C VAL A 45 13.89 -1.51 9.97
N PHE A 46 15.19 -1.15 9.89
CA PHE A 46 15.87 -1.05 8.60
C PHE A 46 15.86 -2.39 7.84
N ASN A 47 16.29 -3.45 8.49
CA ASN A 47 16.31 -4.78 7.87
C ASN A 47 14.90 -5.24 7.49
N LEU A 48 13.91 -4.97 8.35
CA LEU A 48 12.52 -5.32 8.08
C LEU A 48 11.99 -4.60 6.83
N VAL A 49 12.26 -3.29 6.68
CA VAL A 49 11.88 -2.52 5.49
C VAL A 49 12.55 -3.09 4.25
N VAL A 50 13.86 -3.34 4.29
CA VAL A 50 14.60 -3.90 3.15
C VAL A 50 14.02 -5.27 2.74
N TRP A 51 13.84 -6.18 3.69
CA TRP A 51 13.27 -7.49 3.40
C TRP A 51 11.83 -7.43 2.91
N CYS A 52 10.99 -6.54 3.47
CA CYS A 52 9.61 -6.35 3.00
C CYS A 52 9.57 -5.80 1.57
N VAL A 53 10.48 -4.90 1.19
CA VAL A 53 10.58 -4.38 -0.18
C VAL A 53 10.98 -5.52 -1.12
N LEU A 54 12.02 -6.28 -0.80
CA LEU A 54 12.47 -7.41 -1.61
C LEU A 54 11.38 -8.50 -1.72
N GLY A 55 10.78 -8.89 -0.60
CA GLY A 55 9.68 -9.87 -0.58
C GLY A 55 8.44 -9.38 -1.30
N GLY A 56 8.17 -8.07 -1.23
CA GLY A 56 7.08 -7.44 -1.98
C GLY A 56 7.32 -7.48 -3.50
N PHE A 57 8.52 -7.13 -3.96
CA PHE A 57 8.87 -7.24 -5.37
C PHE A 57 8.78 -8.69 -5.87
N LEU A 58 9.33 -9.63 -5.12
CA LEU A 58 9.28 -11.06 -5.45
C LEU A 58 7.84 -11.58 -5.49
N GLY A 59 7.04 -11.25 -4.48
CA GLY A 59 5.63 -11.65 -4.42
C GLY A 59 4.80 -11.07 -5.57
N ALA A 60 5.01 -9.78 -5.91
CA ALA A 60 4.34 -9.13 -7.03
C ALA A 60 4.68 -9.82 -8.36
N LYS A 61 5.92 -10.25 -8.52
CA LYS A 61 6.41 -10.96 -9.70
C LYS A 61 5.87 -12.39 -9.79
N ILE A 62 5.94 -13.11 -8.69
CA ILE A 62 5.41 -14.50 -8.63
C ILE A 62 3.91 -14.50 -8.97
N LEU A 63 3.13 -13.58 -8.37
CA LEU A 63 1.70 -13.52 -8.65
C LEU A 63 1.42 -13.14 -10.10
N TYR A 64 2.22 -12.24 -10.71
CA TYR A 64 2.12 -11.94 -12.13
C TYR A 64 2.33 -13.20 -12.99
N TRP A 65 3.36 -13.97 -12.73
CA TRP A 65 3.61 -15.21 -13.48
C TRP A 65 2.50 -16.26 -13.27
N ILE A 66 1.90 -16.32 -12.09
CA ILE A 66 0.75 -17.19 -11.83
C ILE A 66 -0.45 -16.74 -12.67
N THR A 67 -0.71 -15.43 -12.77
CA THR A 67 -1.84 -14.92 -13.58
C THR A 67 -1.62 -15.12 -15.08
N GLU A 68 -0.35 -15.05 -15.54
CA GLU A 68 0.05 -15.23 -16.93
C GLU A 68 0.50 -16.67 -17.25
N TRP A 69 0.12 -17.65 -16.43
CA TRP A 69 0.57 -19.03 -16.56
C TRP A 69 0.37 -19.62 -17.95
N LYS A 70 -0.76 -19.28 -18.61
CA LYS A 70 -1.05 -19.74 -19.98
C LYS A 70 -0.06 -19.22 -21.00
N SER A 71 0.33 -17.98 -20.88
CA SER A 71 1.35 -17.32 -21.74
C SER A 71 2.72 -17.97 -21.55
N ILE A 72 3.08 -18.31 -20.30
CA ILE A 72 4.35 -18.96 -19.95
C ILE A 72 4.40 -20.39 -20.54
N VAL A 73 3.31 -21.15 -20.41
CA VAL A 73 3.25 -22.52 -20.96
C VAL A 73 3.32 -22.51 -22.49
N ALA A 74 2.70 -21.52 -23.14
CA ALA A 74 2.76 -21.36 -24.58
C ALA A 74 4.13 -20.92 -25.09
N ASN A 75 4.85 -20.07 -24.33
CA ASN A 75 6.18 -19.57 -24.67
C ASN A 75 7.03 -19.45 -23.39
N PRO A 76 7.91 -20.43 -23.06
CA PRO A 76 8.77 -20.35 -21.89
C PRO A 76 9.74 -19.15 -21.85
N GLY A 77 10.09 -18.57 -23.03
CA GLY A 77 10.89 -17.35 -23.13
C GLY A 77 10.21 -16.14 -22.49
N PHE A 78 8.88 -16.15 -22.36
CA PHE A 78 8.07 -15.10 -21.72
C PHE A 78 8.55 -14.78 -20.28
N LEU A 79 9.07 -15.75 -19.55
CA LEU A 79 9.65 -15.52 -18.22
C LEU A 79 10.83 -14.53 -18.26
N GLY A 80 11.72 -14.68 -19.24
CA GLY A 80 12.87 -13.78 -19.45
C GLY A 80 12.43 -12.38 -19.91
N ASP A 81 11.53 -12.35 -20.91
CA ASP A 81 11.03 -11.10 -21.52
C ASP A 81 10.27 -10.23 -20.52
N THR A 82 9.66 -10.84 -19.51
CA THR A 82 8.87 -10.13 -18.48
C THR A 82 9.61 -9.87 -17.18
N LEU A 83 10.93 -10.06 -17.10
CA LEU A 83 11.70 -9.82 -15.86
C LEU A 83 11.55 -8.38 -15.35
N THR A 84 11.57 -7.41 -16.24
CA THR A 84 11.47 -5.97 -15.92
C THR A 84 10.03 -5.45 -15.88
N ASP A 85 9.10 -6.13 -16.55
CA ASP A 85 7.72 -5.69 -16.74
C ASP A 85 6.72 -6.65 -16.07
N GLY A 86 5.52 -6.17 -15.84
CA GLY A 86 4.44 -6.97 -15.25
C GLY A 86 4.63 -7.28 -13.76
N PHE A 87 3.89 -6.54 -12.93
CA PHE A 87 3.84 -6.74 -11.48
C PHE A 87 2.40 -6.67 -11.00
N VAL A 88 1.99 -7.62 -10.16
CA VAL A 88 0.66 -7.63 -9.56
C VAL A 88 0.75 -7.14 -8.12
N VAL A 89 0.16 -5.98 -7.85
CA VAL A 89 0.25 -5.29 -6.54
C VAL A 89 -0.17 -6.18 -5.38
N PHE A 90 -1.19 -7.00 -5.53
CA PHE A 90 -1.65 -7.91 -4.48
C PHE A 90 -0.60 -8.94 -4.08
N GLY A 91 0.17 -9.44 -5.05
CA GLY A 91 1.32 -10.30 -4.77
C GLY A 91 2.37 -9.59 -3.93
N GLY A 92 2.59 -8.30 -4.21
CA GLY A 92 3.49 -7.45 -3.43
C GLY A 92 3.04 -7.27 -1.99
N ILE A 93 1.76 -7.04 -1.77
CA ILE A 93 1.19 -6.91 -0.42
C ILE A 93 1.34 -8.23 0.36
N ILE A 94 0.94 -9.35 -0.24
CA ILE A 94 1.02 -10.67 0.38
C ILE A 94 2.49 -11.02 0.67
N GLY A 95 3.39 -10.83 -0.31
CA GLY A 95 4.82 -11.10 -0.16
C GLY A 95 5.46 -10.23 0.92
N GLY A 96 5.13 -8.95 0.99
CA GLY A 96 5.61 -8.04 2.03
C GLY A 96 5.15 -8.46 3.44
N ILE A 97 3.87 -8.77 3.61
CA ILE A 97 3.31 -9.20 4.91
C ILE A 97 3.92 -10.54 5.34
N LEU A 98 4.00 -11.50 4.42
CA LEU A 98 4.59 -12.81 4.70
C LEU A 98 6.06 -12.69 5.11
N THR A 99 6.82 -11.86 4.39
CA THR A 99 8.22 -11.59 4.71
C THR A 99 8.37 -10.92 6.07
N ALA A 100 7.51 -9.95 6.40
CA ALA A 100 7.49 -9.31 7.72
C ALA A 100 7.22 -10.34 8.83
N TYR A 101 6.23 -11.21 8.61
CA TYR A 101 5.89 -12.27 9.57
C TYR A 101 7.04 -13.25 9.78
N VAL A 102 7.62 -13.77 8.70
CA VAL A 102 8.77 -14.71 8.75
C VAL A 102 9.98 -14.06 9.42
N TYR A 103 10.30 -12.82 9.07
CA TYR A 103 11.40 -12.08 9.69
C TYR A 103 11.20 -11.93 11.21
N CYS A 104 10.01 -11.51 11.64
CA CYS A 104 9.69 -11.38 13.06
C CYS A 104 9.80 -12.73 13.79
N ARG A 105 9.34 -13.82 13.17
CA ARG A 105 9.46 -15.17 13.75
C ARG A 105 10.91 -15.61 13.91
N ILE A 106 11.76 -15.40 12.89
CA ILE A 106 13.18 -15.75 12.93
C ILE A 106 13.93 -14.94 14.00
N LYS A 107 13.57 -13.65 14.17
CA LYS A 107 14.22 -12.74 15.12
C LYS A 107 13.57 -12.72 16.50
N ASN A 108 12.58 -13.58 16.76
CA ASN A 108 11.78 -13.60 18.00
C ASN A 108 11.18 -12.23 18.36
N LEU A 109 10.67 -11.49 17.34
CA LEU A 109 10.01 -10.20 17.49
C LEU A 109 8.51 -10.40 17.55
N ASP A 110 7.83 -9.52 18.30
CA ASP A 110 6.37 -9.48 18.31
C ASP A 110 5.85 -8.87 17.01
N PHE A 111 5.33 -9.71 16.10
CA PHE A 111 4.87 -9.32 14.79
C PHE A 111 3.76 -8.28 14.86
N LEU A 112 2.73 -8.46 15.71
CA LEU A 112 1.59 -7.54 15.77
C LEU A 112 2.00 -6.16 16.28
N ARG A 113 2.87 -6.09 17.28
CA ARG A 113 3.39 -4.82 17.79
C ARG A 113 4.22 -4.07 16.76
N PHE A 114 5.09 -4.77 16.02
CA PHE A 114 5.84 -4.19 14.90
C PHE A 114 4.90 -3.75 13.78
N PHE A 115 3.94 -4.59 13.42
CA PHE A 115 2.99 -4.34 12.35
C PHE A 115 2.17 -3.08 12.64
N ASP A 116 1.56 -2.97 13.83
CA ASP A 116 0.86 -1.76 14.26
C ASP A 116 1.76 -0.51 14.21
N THR A 117 2.98 -0.63 14.70
CA THR A 117 3.92 0.49 14.76
C THR A 117 4.29 1.01 13.37
N LEU A 118 4.33 0.12 12.37
CA LEU A 118 4.73 0.43 11.00
C LEU A 118 3.56 0.77 10.08
N MET A 119 2.32 0.37 10.39
CA MET A 119 1.15 0.63 9.53
C MET A 119 0.96 2.13 9.18
N PRO A 120 1.12 3.09 10.11
CA PRO A 120 1.08 4.49 9.71
C PRO A 120 2.13 4.86 8.66
N SER A 121 3.35 4.28 8.73
CA SER A 121 4.38 4.49 7.72
C SER A 121 3.99 3.97 6.33
N VAL A 122 3.22 2.89 6.27
CA VAL A 122 2.69 2.36 5.00
C VAL A 122 1.74 3.37 4.37
N ALA A 123 0.79 3.93 5.14
CA ALA A 123 -0.10 4.99 4.65
C ALA A 123 0.67 6.23 4.17
N LEU A 124 1.72 6.62 4.91
CA LEU A 124 2.60 7.72 4.51
C LEU A 124 3.29 7.45 3.17
N ALA A 125 3.89 6.26 3.00
CA ALA A 125 4.52 5.86 1.75
C ALA A 125 3.54 5.80 0.58
N GLN A 126 2.31 5.35 0.81
CA GLN A 126 1.24 5.36 -0.20
C GLN A 126 0.93 6.78 -0.67
N GLY A 127 0.82 7.76 0.23
CA GLY A 127 0.61 9.16 -0.12
C GLY A 127 1.68 9.69 -1.08
N PHE A 128 2.96 9.41 -0.82
CA PHE A 128 4.06 9.73 -1.73
C PHE A 128 3.97 8.96 -3.05
N GLY A 129 3.61 7.68 -3.01
CA GLY A 129 3.38 6.88 -4.22
C GLY A 129 2.30 7.47 -5.12
N ARG A 130 1.24 8.07 -4.56
CA ARG A 130 0.19 8.77 -5.33
C ARG A 130 0.69 10.05 -5.99
N ILE A 131 1.59 10.78 -5.35
CA ILE A 131 2.30 11.89 -6.01
C ILE A 131 3.14 11.35 -7.18
N GLY A 132 3.78 10.20 -7.01
CA GLY A 132 4.48 9.52 -8.10
C GLY A 132 3.54 9.16 -9.27
N CYS A 133 2.35 8.62 -8.98
CA CYS A 133 1.32 8.35 -10.00
C CYS A 133 0.90 9.63 -10.75
N LEU A 134 0.80 10.77 -10.05
CA LEU A 134 0.51 12.06 -10.67
C LEU A 134 1.61 12.46 -11.65
N LEU A 135 2.87 12.35 -11.26
CA LEU A 135 4.02 12.66 -12.11
C LEU A 135 4.12 11.76 -13.34
N ALA A 136 3.76 10.48 -13.19
CA ALA A 136 3.72 9.51 -14.28
C ALA A 136 2.49 9.69 -15.21
N GLY A 137 1.42 10.35 -14.72
CA GLY A 137 0.16 10.47 -15.45
C GLY A 137 -0.68 9.20 -15.44
N CYS A 138 -0.42 8.24 -14.56
CA CYS A 138 -1.24 7.04 -14.40
C CYS A 138 -2.30 7.20 -13.31
N CYS A 139 -3.27 6.28 -13.24
CA CYS A 139 -4.31 6.28 -12.20
C CYS A 139 -5.20 7.53 -12.20
N TYR A 140 -5.43 8.11 -13.35
CA TYR A 140 -6.24 9.31 -13.56
C TYR A 140 -7.73 9.07 -13.35
N GLY A 141 -8.48 10.18 -13.17
CA GLY A 141 -9.92 10.14 -13.01
C GLY A 141 -10.69 10.31 -14.32
N LYS A 142 -12.00 10.29 -14.23
CA LYS A 142 -12.91 10.54 -15.35
C LYS A 142 -12.76 11.97 -15.89
N GLU A 143 -13.17 12.17 -17.13
CA GLU A 143 -13.30 13.51 -17.72
C GLU A 143 -14.25 14.38 -16.89
N THR A 144 -13.93 15.66 -16.81
CA THR A 144 -14.70 16.60 -15.99
C THR A 144 -14.59 18.02 -16.51
N ASN A 145 -15.64 18.80 -16.30
CA ASN A 145 -15.64 20.25 -16.54
C ASN A 145 -15.39 21.06 -15.24
N SER A 146 -14.95 20.40 -14.18
CA SER A 146 -14.69 21.07 -12.90
C SER A 146 -13.49 21.99 -12.99
N ALA A 147 -13.53 23.12 -12.25
CA ALA A 147 -12.38 24.03 -12.10
C ALA A 147 -11.16 23.34 -11.43
N PHE A 148 -11.38 22.26 -10.69
CA PHE A 148 -10.33 21.46 -10.04
C PHE A 148 -9.88 20.29 -10.91
N SER A 149 -9.86 20.43 -12.23
CA SER A 149 -9.36 19.44 -13.16
C SER A 149 -7.85 19.55 -13.37
N ILE A 150 -7.23 18.46 -13.85
CA ILE A 150 -5.86 18.42 -14.33
C ILE A 150 -5.82 17.96 -15.78
N THR A 151 -4.98 18.59 -16.60
CA THR A 151 -4.78 18.22 -18.00
C THR A 151 -3.33 17.74 -18.19
N PHE A 152 -3.18 16.55 -18.77
CA PHE A 152 -1.86 16.01 -19.14
C PHE A 152 -1.56 16.39 -20.60
N HIS A 153 -0.32 16.76 -20.90
CA HIS A 153 0.11 17.16 -22.25
C HIS A 153 1.16 16.24 -22.87
N ASP A 154 1.81 15.40 -22.05
CA ASP A 154 2.85 14.48 -22.49
C ASP A 154 2.87 13.28 -21.54
N SER A 155 1.75 12.56 -21.53
CA SER A 155 1.58 11.35 -20.71
C SER A 155 1.52 10.13 -21.61
N GLY A 156 2.25 9.08 -21.26
CA GLY A 156 2.13 7.77 -21.89
C GLY A 156 0.92 6.95 -21.39
N PHE A 157 0.20 7.44 -20.37
CA PHE A 157 -0.90 6.70 -19.74
C PHE A 157 -2.23 7.44 -19.82
N ALA A 158 -2.26 8.71 -19.39
CA ALA A 158 -3.47 9.51 -19.42
C ALA A 158 -3.75 10.10 -20.81
N PRO A 159 -5.01 10.29 -21.20
CA PRO A 159 -5.34 11.03 -22.41
C PRO A 159 -4.80 12.47 -22.31
N ASN A 160 -4.10 12.91 -23.36
CA ASN A 160 -3.48 14.22 -23.44
C ASN A 160 -4.51 15.27 -23.91
N GLY A 161 -4.45 16.47 -23.35
CA GLY A 161 -5.33 17.57 -23.72
C GLY A 161 -6.75 17.51 -23.14
N VAL A 162 -7.04 16.50 -22.30
CA VAL A 162 -8.37 16.30 -21.69
C VAL A 162 -8.33 16.71 -20.23
N ALA A 163 -9.36 17.42 -19.78
CA ALA A 163 -9.52 17.79 -18.36
C ALA A 163 -10.04 16.59 -17.55
N LEU A 164 -9.26 16.13 -16.60
CA LEU A 164 -9.51 14.92 -15.81
C LEU A 164 -9.63 15.23 -14.32
N ILE A 165 -10.42 14.45 -13.61
CA ILE A 165 -10.48 14.48 -12.14
C ILE A 165 -9.09 14.07 -11.59
N PRO A 166 -8.45 14.88 -10.73
CA PRO A 166 -7.11 14.58 -10.20
C PRO A 166 -7.17 13.55 -9.05
N THR A 167 -7.62 12.34 -9.37
CA THR A 167 -7.77 11.24 -8.39
C THR A 167 -6.48 10.88 -7.67
N GLN A 168 -5.32 11.13 -8.28
CA GLN A 168 -4.02 10.95 -7.65
C GLN A 168 -3.83 11.92 -6.48
N ILE A 169 -4.22 13.19 -6.65
CA ILE A 169 -4.15 14.23 -5.60
C ILE A 169 -5.10 13.86 -4.46
N TYR A 170 -6.35 13.51 -4.80
CA TYR A 170 -7.34 13.10 -3.78
C TYR A 170 -6.88 11.86 -3.02
N SER A 171 -6.32 10.87 -3.73
CA SER A 171 -5.75 9.68 -3.08
C SER A 171 -4.60 10.03 -2.14
N SER A 172 -3.68 10.89 -2.57
CA SER A 172 -2.53 11.33 -1.76
C SER A 172 -2.98 12.04 -0.49
N ILE A 173 -3.93 12.97 -0.60
CA ILE A 173 -4.49 13.69 0.56
C ILE A 173 -5.16 12.70 1.53
N LEU A 174 -5.97 11.79 1.03
CA LEU A 174 -6.62 10.77 1.85
C LEU A 174 -5.61 9.85 2.54
N ASP A 175 -4.54 9.45 1.86
CA ASP A 175 -3.48 8.63 2.45
C ASP A 175 -2.71 9.38 3.55
N PHE A 176 -2.46 10.69 3.41
CA PHE A 176 -1.86 11.52 4.48
C PHE A 176 -2.81 11.75 5.65
N ILE A 177 -4.11 11.94 5.40
CA ILE A 177 -5.12 12.00 6.47
C ILE A 177 -5.18 10.65 7.19
N HIS A 178 -5.20 9.55 6.44
CA HIS A 178 -5.17 8.18 6.98
C HIS A 178 -3.93 7.97 7.87
N TYR A 179 -2.75 8.41 7.43
CA TYR A 179 -1.54 8.43 8.26
C TYR A 179 -1.77 9.12 9.61
N GLY A 180 -2.37 10.32 9.60
CA GLY A 180 -2.68 11.08 10.82
C GLY A 180 -3.67 10.33 11.73
N ILE A 181 -4.74 9.75 11.16
CA ILE A 181 -5.73 8.95 11.90
C ILE A 181 -5.06 7.73 12.55
N LEU A 182 -4.21 7.01 11.81
CA LEU A 182 -3.50 5.85 12.35
C LEU A 182 -2.51 6.22 13.46
N LEU A 183 -1.85 7.37 13.39
CA LEU A 183 -1.01 7.85 14.49
C LEU A 183 -1.83 8.11 15.75
N PHE A 184 -3.03 8.67 15.61
CA PHE A 184 -3.93 8.91 16.73
C PHE A 184 -4.43 7.61 17.33
N ILE A 185 -4.84 6.63 16.52
CA ILE A 185 -5.27 5.29 16.96
C ILE A 185 -4.11 4.59 17.65
N LEU A 186 -2.91 4.58 17.05
CA LEU A 186 -1.72 3.95 17.62
C LEU A 186 -1.34 4.50 18.99
N LYS A 187 -1.54 5.81 19.22
CA LYS A 187 -1.30 6.45 20.52
C LYS A 187 -2.32 6.02 21.57
N LYS A 188 -3.54 5.73 21.15
CA LYS A 188 -4.66 5.37 22.05
C LYS A 188 -4.95 3.87 22.11
N GLN A 189 -4.30 3.08 21.24
CA GLN A 189 -4.55 1.63 21.17
C GLN A 189 -4.27 0.97 22.53
N LYS A 190 -5.10 0.02 22.86
CA LYS A 190 -4.99 -0.77 24.09
C LYS A 190 -4.48 -2.18 23.81
N LYS A 191 -4.53 -2.64 22.56
CA LYS A 191 -4.25 -4.01 22.14
C LYS A 191 -3.48 -4.02 20.84
N ASP A 192 -2.61 -5.01 20.72
CA ASP A 192 -1.84 -5.23 19.49
C ASP A 192 -2.77 -5.73 18.39
N GLY A 193 -2.63 -5.17 17.17
CA GLY A 193 -3.46 -5.43 16.00
C GLY A 193 -4.54 -4.37 15.72
N GLU A 194 -4.89 -3.51 16.67
CA GLU A 194 -5.94 -2.47 16.49
C GLU A 194 -5.60 -1.49 15.37
N THR A 195 -4.35 -1.03 15.31
CA THR A 195 -3.92 -0.06 14.26
C THR A 195 -3.88 -0.72 12.88
N ALA A 196 -3.48 -1.98 12.80
CA ALA A 196 -3.49 -2.74 11.55
C ALA A 196 -4.92 -2.99 11.05
N ALA A 197 -5.85 -3.35 11.93
CA ALA A 197 -7.26 -3.50 11.60
C ALA A 197 -7.87 -2.16 11.13
N ALA A 198 -7.58 -1.06 11.83
CA ALA A 198 -8.01 0.28 11.45
C ALA A 198 -7.46 0.68 10.06
N TYR A 199 -6.19 0.35 9.76
CA TYR A 199 -5.63 0.58 8.43
C TYR A 199 -6.48 -0.09 7.35
N LEU A 200 -6.84 -1.36 7.51
CA LEU A 200 -7.67 -2.08 6.52
C LEU A 200 -9.04 -1.41 6.34
N ILE A 201 -9.69 -1.00 7.43
CA ILE A 201 -11.01 -0.38 7.40
C ILE A 201 -10.96 0.95 6.64
N PHE A 202 -10.09 1.88 7.06
CA PHE A 202 -10.05 3.22 6.48
C PHE A 202 -9.52 3.22 5.04
N TYR A 203 -8.49 2.42 4.75
CA TYR A 203 -7.97 2.27 3.40
C TYR A 203 -9.02 1.71 2.45
N SER A 204 -9.71 0.64 2.85
CA SER A 204 -10.72 0.00 2.01
C SER A 204 -11.91 0.93 1.75
N ALA A 205 -12.38 1.67 2.76
CA ALA A 205 -13.44 2.66 2.59
C ALA A 205 -13.04 3.77 1.62
N GLY A 206 -11.86 4.36 1.82
CA GLY A 206 -11.33 5.40 0.93
C GLY A 206 -11.13 4.89 -0.50
N ARG A 207 -10.60 3.68 -0.65
CA ARG A 207 -10.37 3.05 -1.95
C ARG A 207 -11.68 2.75 -2.69
N PHE A 208 -12.70 2.26 -1.98
CA PHE A 208 -14.02 2.01 -2.54
C PHE A 208 -14.65 3.29 -3.10
N VAL A 209 -14.60 4.37 -2.34
CA VAL A 209 -15.17 5.68 -2.75
C VAL A 209 -14.39 6.27 -3.93
N LEU A 210 -13.06 6.26 -3.88
CA LEU A 210 -12.22 6.82 -4.94
C LEU A 210 -12.41 6.11 -6.29
N GLU A 211 -12.76 4.85 -6.29
CA GLU A 211 -12.95 4.07 -7.51
C GLU A 211 -14.11 4.60 -8.39
N PHE A 212 -15.12 5.24 -7.81
CA PHE A 212 -16.21 5.86 -8.58
C PHE A 212 -15.74 7.03 -9.47
N PHE A 213 -14.65 7.68 -9.09
CA PHE A 213 -14.07 8.82 -9.80
C PHE A 213 -12.99 8.44 -10.81
N ARG A 214 -12.59 7.17 -10.85
CA ARG A 214 -11.52 6.70 -11.74
C ARG A 214 -11.96 6.59 -13.19
N GLY A 215 -11.04 6.95 -14.11
CA GLY A 215 -11.22 6.92 -15.56
C GLY A 215 -10.47 5.80 -16.26
N ASP A 216 -9.47 5.17 -15.62
CA ASP A 216 -8.67 4.09 -16.18
C ASP A 216 -9.36 2.72 -16.01
N LEU A 217 -10.38 2.47 -16.82
CA LEU A 217 -11.32 1.32 -16.72
C LEU A 217 -10.73 -0.06 -17.08
N ALA A 218 -9.47 -0.14 -17.51
CA ALA A 218 -8.84 -1.38 -18.01
C ALA A 218 -8.53 -2.45 -16.94
N ARG A 219 -9.11 -2.35 -15.72
CA ARG A 219 -8.73 -3.18 -14.56
C ARG A 219 -9.67 -4.36 -14.26
N GLY A 220 -10.63 -4.60 -15.11
CA GLY A 220 -11.62 -5.65 -14.92
C GLY A 220 -12.75 -5.28 -13.95
N SER A 221 -13.84 -6.03 -14.04
CA SER A 221 -15.03 -5.89 -13.19
C SER A 221 -15.52 -7.25 -12.74
N VAL A 222 -16.16 -7.30 -11.57
CA VAL A 222 -16.86 -8.46 -11.02
C VAL A 222 -18.33 -8.05 -10.85
N GLY A 223 -19.18 -8.47 -11.78
CA GLY A 223 -20.56 -7.98 -11.84
C GLY A 223 -20.61 -6.48 -12.13
N THR A 224 -21.31 -5.72 -11.27
CA THR A 224 -21.45 -4.26 -11.37
C THR A 224 -20.33 -3.48 -10.69
N LEU A 225 -19.45 -4.14 -9.93
CA LEU A 225 -18.35 -3.53 -9.19
C LEU A 225 -17.04 -3.68 -9.94
N SER A 226 -16.15 -2.69 -9.81
CA SER A 226 -14.77 -2.88 -10.24
C SER A 226 -14.08 -3.94 -9.36
N THR A 227 -13.05 -4.61 -9.91
CA THR A 227 -12.23 -5.55 -9.11
C THR A 227 -11.69 -4.91 -7.83
N SER A 228 -11.31 -3.62 -7.89
CA SER A 228 -10.84 -2.88 -6.73
C SER A 228 -11.92 -2.66 -5.68
N GLN A 229 -13.16 -2.35 -6.09
CA GLN A 229 -14.30 -2.21 -5.17
C GLN A 229 -14.65 -3.53 -4.51
N PHE A 230 -14.68 -4.61 -5.31
CA PHE A 230 -14.94 -5.95 -4.80
C PHE A 230 -13.93 -6.34 -3.72
N ILE A 231 -12.63 -6.19 -3.99
CA ILE A 231 -11.57 -6.49 -3.00
C ILE A 231 -11.67 -5.55 -1.79
N SER A 232 -11.99 -4.27 -2.00
CA SER A 232 -12.14 -3.31 -0.89
C SER A 232 -13.27 -3.71 0.07
N LEU A 233 -14.36 -4.29 -0.43
CA LEU A 233 -15.45 -4.77 0.42
C LEU A 233 -14.97 -5.92 1.33
N PHE A 234 -14.26 -6.90 0.77
CA PHE A 234 -13.73 -8.02 1.56
C PHE A 234 -12.68 -7.56 2.57
N THR A 235 -11.76 -6.67 2.18
CA THR A 235 -10.73 -6.16 3.09
C THR A 235 -11.32 -5.27 4.19
N PHE A 236 -12.41 -4.55 3.91
CA PHE A 236 -13.16 -3.80 4.91
C PHE A 236 -13.79 -4.74 5.96
N VAL A 237 -14.49 -5.77 5.51
CA VAL A 237 -15.07 -6.79 6.41
C VAL A 237 -13.99 -7.51 7.21
N ALA A 238 -12.88 -7.89 6.57
CA ALA A 238 -11.75 -8.51 7.25
C ALA A 238 -11.16 -7.59 8.33
N GLY A 239 -11.05 -6.29 8.07
CA GLY A 239 -10.61 -5.29 9.05
C GLY A 239 -11.53 -5.22 10.27
N ILE A 240 -12.85 -5.24 10.06
CA ILE A 240 -13.84 -5.27 11.16
C ILE A 240 -13.71 -6.57 11.97
N VAL A 241 -13.64 -7.71 11.30
CA VAL A 241 -13.50 -9.02 11.97
C VAL A 241 -12.23 -9.06 12.81
N LEU A 242 -11.09 -8.62 12.26
CA LEU A 242 -9.83 -8.55 13.00
C LEU A 242 -9.94 -7.63 14.22
N LEU A 243 -10.59 -6.47 14.08
CA LEU A 243 -10.78 -5.55 15.19
C LEU A 243 -11.61 -6.19 16.31
N LEU A 244 -12.67 -6.93 15.96
CA LEU A 244 -13.51 -7.65 16.94
C LEU A 244 -12.72 -8.78 17.63
N VAL A 245 -12.02 -9.62 16.86
CA VAL A 245 -11.18 -10.72 17.39
C VAL A 245 -10.11 -10.19 18.36
N PHE A 246 -9.39 -9.13 17.98
CA PHE A 246 -8.42 -8.50 18.88
C PHE A 246 -9.10 -7.87 20.10
N SER A 247 -10.37 -7.44 19.96
CA SER A 247 -11.18 -6.91 21.07
C SER A 247 -11.62 -7.98 22.08
N GLU A 248 -12.02 -9.17 21.64
CA GLU A 248 -12.50 -10.26 22.49
C GLU A 248 -11.38 -10.95 23.28
N ASN A 249 -10.25 -11.28 22.63
CA ASN A 249 -9.12 -11.95 23.26
C ASN A 249 -8.56 -11.23 24.50
N ALA A 250 -8.86 -9.97 24.70
CA ALA A 250 -8.45 -9.23 25.88
C ALA A 250 -9.53 -9.16 26.96
N ARG A 251 -10.79 -9.43 26.68
CA ARG A 251 -11.81 -9.64 27.73
C ARG A 251 -11.50 -10.93 28.47
N ASP A 252 -11.20 -12.00 27.74
CA ASP A 252 -10.87 -13.30 28.32
C ASP A 252 -9.56 -13.28 29.12
N GLY A 253 -8.54 -12.57 28.67
CA GLY A 253 -7.27 -12.41 29.39
C GLY A 253 -7.41 -11.61 30.68
N LYS A 254 -8.35 -10.65 30.76
CA LYS A 254 -8.63 -9.88 31.96
C LYS A 254 -9.45 -10.70 32.97
N THR A 255 -10.46 -11.41 32.50
CA THR A 255 -11.29 -12.29 33.33
C THR A 255 -10.47 -13.41 33.96
N LYS A 256 -9.51 -14.01 33.23
CA LYS A 256 -8.60 -15.01 33.79
C LYS A 256 -7.61 -14.45 34.84
N ARG A 257 -7.16 -13.19 34.70
CA ARG A 257 -6.32 -12.55 35.73
C ARG A 257 -7.12 -12.20 36.99
N ASP A 258 -8.33 -11.69 36.82
CA ASP A 258 -9.19 -11.33 37.96
C ASP A 258 -9.72 -12.57 38.71
N MET A 259 -9.73 -13.76 38.09
CA MET A 259 -10.04 -15.04 38.73
C MET A 259 -8.84 -15.72 39.38
N SER A 260 -7.61 -15.26 39.14
CA SER A 260 -6.36 -15.82 39.68
C SER A 260 -5.71 -14.92 40.75
N ALA A 261 -6.31 -13.77 41.06
CA ALA A 261 -5.94 -12.84 42.14
C ALA A 261 -6.93 -12.92 43.31
#